data_de819cc4b8509880f87de40ae5741410
#
_entry.id   de819cc4b8509880f87de40ae5741410
#
_cell.length_a   1.000
_cell.length_b   1.000
_cell.length_c   1.000
_cell.angle_alpha   90.00
_cell.angle_beta   90.00
_cell.angle_gamma   90.00
#
_symmetry.space_group_name_H-M   'P 1'
#
loop_
_entity.id
_entity.type
_entity.pdbx_description
1 polymer ?
#
loop_
_entity_poly.entity_id
_entity_poly.type
_entity_poly.pdbx_seq_one_letter_code
_entity_poly.pdbx_strand_id
1 'polypeptide(L)'
;ELLVVVAIIGILAAVGVVAYSGYTAGAKKQAAKSNHQTLIKYFSAELQKCNLGETKFIENSINCSDRFTNYKISQGAELVLNSKFKNPYKTNQGMPQHGSLGFSCSQNVMGETKVENKNNELQIQTCIDDTELLTFKIPIE
;
A
#
# COMPACT_ATOMS: atom_id res chain seq x y z
N GLU A 1 -50.01 3.09 -15.09
CA GLU A 1 -49.43 3.32 -13.75
C GLU A 1 -48.16 2.51 -13.54
N LEU A 2 -48.11 1.21 -13.89
CA LEU A 2 -46.91 0.36 -13.73
C LEU A 2 -45.71 0.87 -14.52
N LEU A 3 -45.89 1.34 -15.73
CA LEU A 3 -44.83 1.86 -16.63
C LEU A 3 -44.12 3.08 -16.02
N VAL A 4 -44.83 3.96 -15.31
CA VAL A 4 -44.25 5.14 -14.67
C VAL A 4 -43.33 4.72 -13.52
N VAL A 5 -43.76 3.73 -12.71
CA VAL A 5 -42.95 3.22 -11.59
C VAL A 5 -41.65 2.59 -12.09
N VAL A 6 -41.72 1.75 -13.12
CA VAL A 6 -40.54 1.12 -13.73
C VAL A 6 -39.61 2.17 -14.33
N ALA A 7 -40.12 3.20 -14.98
CA ALA A 7 -39.31 4.29 -15.51
C ALA A 7 -38.57 5.06 -14.40
N ILE A 8 -39.22 5.36 -13.29
CA ILE A 8 -38.61 6.05 -12.14
C ILE A 8 -37.52 5.18 -11.52
N ILE A 9 -37.77 3.89 -11.30
CA ILE A 9 -36.79 2.96 -10.76
C ILE A 9 -35.57 2.86 -11.71
N GLY A 10 -35.79 2.80 -13.02
CA GLY A 10 -34.73 2.76 -14.01
C GLY A 10 -33.82 4.00 -13.98
N ILE A 11 -34.41 5.19 -13.86
CA ILE A 11 -33.62 6.44 -13.74
C ILE A 11 -32.86 6.49 -12.44
N LEU A 12 -33.48 6.14 -11.30
CA LEU A 12 -32.82 6.12 -10.00
C LEU A 12 -31.67 5.10 -9.97
N ALA A 13 -31.87 3.91 -10.53
CA ALA A 13 -30.84 2.89 -10.63
C ALA A 13 -29.64 3.37 -11.48
N ALA A 14 -29.89 4.01 -12.61
CA ALA A 14 -28.84 4.51 -13.49
C ALA A 14 -27.96 5.58 -12.78
N VAL A 15 -28.59 6.54 -12.11
CA VAL A 15 -27.87 7.58 -11.34
C VAL A 15 -27.14 6.96 -10.13
N GLY A 16 -27.79 6.03 -9.44
CA GLY A 16 -27.23 5.37 -8.26
C GLY A 16 -25.96 4.60 -8.57
N VAL A 17 -25.90 3.86 -9.67
CA VAL A 17 -24.69 3.09 -10.09
C VAL A 17 -23.51 4.01 -10.35
N VAL A 18 -23.69 5.12 -11.05
CA VAL A 18 -22.61 6.06 -11.36
C VAL A 18 -22.08 6.73 -10.09
N ALA A 19 -22.97 7.20 -9.22
CA ALA A 19 -22.58 7.81 -7.95
C ALA A 19 -21.84 6.82 -7.04
N TYR A 20 -22.31 5.58 -6.95
CA TYR A 20 -21.69 4.54 -6.14
C TYR A 20 -20.29 4.16 -6.65
N SER A 21 -20.11 4.05 -7.97
CA SER A 21 -18.81 3.73 -8.55
C SER A 21 -17.76 4.81 -8.28
N GLY A 22 -18.14 6.09 -8.39
CA GLY A 22 -17.26 7.22 -8.06
C GLY A 22 -16.87 7.26 -6.59
N TYR A 23 -17.84 7.02 -5.69
CA TYR A 23 -17.60 6.97 -4.25
C TYR A 23 -16.64 5.82 -3.88
N THR A 24 -16.85 4.62 -4.41
CA THR A 24 -15.99 3.47 -4.13
C THR A 24 -14.58 3.65 -4.66
N ALA A 25 -14.39 4.27 -5.83
CA ALA A 25 -13.06 4.60 -6.35
C ALA A 25 -12.32 5.58 -5.43
N GLY A 26 -13.00 6.64 -4.98
CA GLY A 26 -12.43 7.59 -4.02
C GLY A 26 -12.06 6.95 -2.69
N ALA A 27 -12.91 6.07 -2.16
CA ALA A 27 -12.65 5.34 -0.93
C ALA A 27 -11.42 4.43 -1.04
N LYS A 28 -11.26 3.71 -2.15
CA LYS A 28 -10.08 2.86 -2.41
C LYS A 28 -8.79 3.68 -2.50
N LYS A 29 -8.83 4.82 -3.18
CA LYS A 29 -7.70 5.75 -3.26
C LYS A 29 -7.30 6.27 -1.87
N GLN A 30 -8.27 6.67 -1.05
CA GLN A 30 -8.03 7.14 0.31
C GLN A 30 -7.48 6.01 1.21
N ALA A 31 -7.98 4.79 1.08
CA ALA A 31 -7.47 3.63 1.80
C ALA A 31 -6.01 3.31 1.41
N ALA A 32 -5.64 3.40 0.12
CA ALA A 32 -4.26 3.23 -0.32
C ALA A 32 -3.32 4.30 0.26
N LYS A 33 -3.75 5.57 0.30
CA LYS A 33 -3.00 6.65 0.97
C LYS A 33 -2.82 6.40 2.46
N SER A 34 -3.86 5.98 3.16
CA SER A 34 -3.81 5.65 4.59
C SER A 34 -2.85 4.49 4.88
N ASN A 35 -2.91 3.44 4.07
CA ASN A 35 -1.98 2.30 4.17
C ASN A 35 -0.53 2.75 3.96
N HIS A 36 -0.26 3.58 2.95
CA HIS A 36 1.07 4.14 2.71
C HIS A 36 1.60 4.89 3.94
N GLN A 37 0.81 5.79 4.52
CA GLN A 37 1.20 6.54 5.71
C GLN A 37 1.43 5.64 6.94
N THR A 38 0.62 4.61 7.09
CA THR A 38 0.77 3.65 8.19
C THR A 38 2.06 2.83 8.03
N LEU A 39 2.41 2.41 6.81
CA LEU A 39 3.66 1.73 6.51
C LEU A 39 4.88 2.61 6.78
N ILE A 40 4.82 3.91 6.44
CA ILE A 40 5.90 4.85 6.76
C ILE A 40 6.14 4.91 8.28
N LYS A 41 5.09 5.10 9.07
CA LYS A 41 5.19 5.14 10.52
C LYS A 41 5.73 3.83 11.10
N TYR A 42 5.25 2.70 10.58
CA TYR A 42 5.69 1.38 10.98
C TYR A 42 7.19 1.19 10.73
N PHE A 43 7.67 1.42 9.51
CA PHE A 43 9.09 1.26 9.18
C PHE A 43 9.98 2.25 9.91
N SER A 44 9.52 3.49 10.10
CA SER A 44 10.28 4.46 10.90
C SER A 44 10.45 3.97 12.35
N ALA A 45 9.41 3.44 12.96
CA ALA A 45 9.48 2.89 14.31
C ALA A 45 10.35 1.63 14.40
N GLU A 46 10.24 0.73 13.42
CA GLU A 46 11.03 -0.51 13.37
C GLU A 46 12.53 -0.23 13.17
N LEU A 47 12.91 0.72 12.31
CA LEU A 47 14.31 1.12 12.12
C LEU A 47 14.88 1.77 13.39
N GLN A 48 14.09 2.55 14.13
CA GLN A 48 14.53 3.14 15.41
C GLN A 48 14.88 2.07 16.46
N LYS A 49 14.27 0.89 16.43
CA LYS A 49 14.67 -0.20 17.34
C LYS A 49 16.14 -0.57 17.15
N CYS A 50 16.62 -0.63 15.91
CA CYS A 50 18.02 -0.90 15.62
C CYS A 50 18.96 0.20 16.18
N ASN A 51 18.55 1.47 16.08
CA ASN A 51 19.32 2.60 16.61
C ASN A 51 19.35 2.60 18.16
N LEU A 52 18.32 2.04 18.80
CA LEU A 52 18.25 1.86 20.24
C LEU A 52 18.98 0.62 20.75
N GLY A 53 19.65 -0.15 19.87
CA GLY A 53 20.45 -1.31 20.25
C GLY A 53 19.73 -2.66 20.20
N GLU A 54 18.50 -2.70 19.68
CA GLU A 54 17.83 -3.97 19.42
C GLU A 54 18.58 -4.77 18.33
N THR A 55 18.54 -6.07 18.43
CA THR A 55 19.25 -6.95 17.48
C THR A 55 18.43 -7.24 16.24
N LYS A 56 17.10 -7.09 16.32
CA LYS A 56 16.15 -7.41 15.26
C LYS A 56 15.05 -6.36 15.12
N PHE A 57 14.52 -6.25 13.91
CA PHE A 57 13.38 -5.38 13.56
C PHE A 57 12.40 -6.12 12.64
N ILE A 58 11.32 -5.45 12.21
CA ILE A 58 10.19 -6.04 11.47
C ILE A 58 9.71 -7.31 12.18
N GLU A 59 9.12 -7.11 13.37
CA GLU A 59 8.60 -8.19 14.23
C GLU A 59 9.60 -9.33 14.48
N ASN A 60 10.86 -8.99 14.73
CA ASN A 60 11.96 -9.94 14.95
C ASN A 60 12.31 -10.82 13.74
N SER A 61 11.83 -10.48 12.54
CA SER A 61 12.08 -11.27 11.33
C SER A 61 13.41 -10.97 10.66
N ILE A 62 13.97 -9.77 10.86
CA ILE A 62 15.21 -9.33 10.22
C ILE A 62 16.21 -8.87 11.28
N ASN A 63 17.49 -9.25 11.13
CA ASN A 63 18.55 -8.72 11.98
C ASN A 63 18.85 -7.26 11.62
N CYS A 64 19.14 -6.44 12.60
CA CYS A 64 19.51 -5.04 12.38
C CYS A 64 20.79 -4.87 11.54
N SER A 65 21.71 -5.86 11.58
CA SER A 65 22.87 -5.90 10.68
C SER A 65 22.49 -5.99 9.18
N ASP A 66 21.33 -6.53 8.89
CA ASP A 66 20.82 -6.74 7.53
C ASP A 66 20.00 -5.56 7.00
N ARG A 67 19.83 -4.47 7.80
CA ARG A 67 19.00 -3.31 7.43
C ARG A 67 19.47 -2.57 6.16
N PHE A 68 20.73 -2.77 5.79
CA PHE A 68 21.29 -2.22 4.55
C PHE A 68 21.15 -3.16 3.35
N THR A 69 20.64 -4.37 3.57
CA THR A 69 20.48 -5.38 2.51
C THR A 69 19.09 -5.27 1.90
N ASN A 70 19.03 -4.80 0.67
CA ASN A 70 17.80 -4.53 -0.06
C ASN A 70 16.80 -5.71 -0.06
N TYR A 71 17.26 -6.86 -0.52
CA TYR A 71 16.44 -8.07 -0.64
C TYR A 71 15.82 -8.52 0.70
N LYS A 72 16.57 -8.46 1.80
CA LYS A 72 16.10 -8.94 3.11
C LYS A 72 14.99 -8.07 3.67
N ILE A 73 15.07 -6.75 3.51
CA ILE A 73 14.02 -5.84 3.97
C ILE A 73 12.72 -6.07 3.21
N SER A 74 12.77 -6.13 1.88
CA SER A 74 11.57 -6.32 1.05
C SER A 74 10.91 -7.68 1.31
N GLN A 75 11.71 -8.75 1.43
CA GLN A 75 11.21 -10.09 1.75
C GLN A 75 10.60 -10.18 3.16
N GLY A 76 11.29 -9.63 4.16
CA GLY A 76 10.79 -9.64 5.54
C GLY A 76 9.54 -8.78 5.70
N ALA A 77 9.49 -7.64 5.01
CA ALA A 77 8.32 -6.79 5.00
C ALA A 77 7.09 -7.51 4.39
N GLU A 78 7.27 -8.19 3.25
CA GLU A 78 6.21 -8.99 2.64
C GLU A 78 5.73 -10.09 3.56
N LEU A 79 6.66 -10.88 4.12
CA LEU A 79 6.34 -12.02 4.98
C LEU A 79 5.49 -11.63 6.19
N VAL A 80 5.83 -10.51 6.84
CA VAL A 80 5.19 -10.09 8.10
C VAL A 80 3.94 -9.25 7.85
N LEU A 81 3.97 -8.33 6.88
CA LEU A 81 2.94 -7.33 6.72
C LEU A 81 1.86 -7.70 5.70
N ASN A 82 2.13 -8.65 4.81
CA ASN A 82 1.22 -9.06 3.74
C ASN A 82 -0.15 -9.55 4.26
N SER A 83 -0.20 -10.14 5.45
CA SER A 83 -1.44 -10.56 6.10
C SER A 83 -2.19 -9.39 6.76
N LYS A 84 -1.46 -8.35 7.20
CA LYS A 84 -1.98 -7.22 7.99
C LYS A 84 -2.53 -6.09 7.11
N PHE A 85 -1.91 -5.87 5.97
CA PHE A 85 -2.31 -4.83 5.03
C PHE A 85 -2.84 -5.46 3.76
N LYS A 86 -4.02 -5.05 3.33
CA LYS A 86 -4.65 -5.51 2.10
C LYS A 86 -4.69 -4.40 1.06
N ASN A 87 -4.48 -4.80 -0.20
CA ASN A 87 -4.63 -3.87 -1.31
C ASN A 87 -6.11 -3.49 -1.47
N PRO A 88 -6.49 -2.19 -1.38
CA PRO A 88 -7.88 -1.76 -1.48
C PRO A 88 -8.54 -2.05 -2.84
N TYR A 89 -7.73 -2.24 -3.89
CA TYR A 89 -8.22 -2.55 -5.24
C TYR A 89 -8.26 -4.06 -5.50
N LYS A 90 -7.43 -4.83 -4.79
CA LYS A 90 -7.29 -6.28 -4.92
C LYS A 90 -7.27 -6.92 -3.54
N THR A 91 -8.43 -7.12 -2.93
CA THR A 91 -8.56 -7.54 -1.53
C THR A 91 -7.96 -8.92 -1.20
N ASN A 92 -7.71 -9.75 -2.21
CA ASN A 92 -6.97 -11.01 -2.09
C ASN A 92 -5.45 -10.84 -2.08
N GLN A 93 -4.93 -9.63 -2.37
CA GLN A 93 -3.51 -9.32 -2.39
C GLN A 93 -3.12 -8.54 -1.14
N GLY A 94 -2.08 -9.00 -0.46
CA GLY A 94 -1.50 -8.28 0.68
C GLY A 94 -0.53 -7.18 0.26
N MET A 95 -0.08 -6.38 1.22
CA MET A 95 0.91 -5.30 1.04
C MET A 95 1.89 -5.28 2.22
N PRO A 96 3.16 -4.89 2.06
CA PRO A 96 3.82 -4.60 0.78
C PRO A 96 4.10 -5.88 -0.03
N GLN A 97 4.37 -5.69 -1.31
CA GLN A 97 4.83 -6.75 -2.22
C GLN A 97 6.35 -6.72 -2.32
N HIS A 98 6.96 -7.90 -2.42
CA HIS A 98 8.37 -8.01 -2.78
C HIS A 98 8.58 -7.57 -4.24
N GLY A 99 9.64 -6.82 -4.50
CA GLY A 99 10.01 -6.39 -5.86
C GLY A 99 10.74 -5.07 -5.87
N SER A 100 11.38 -4.78 -7.00
CA SER A 100 12.15 -3.55 -7.19
C SER A 100 11.26 -2.31 -7.28
N LEU A 101 11.79 -1.19 -6.81
CA LEU A 101 11.21 0.14 -6.99
C LEU A 101 11.25 0.58 -8.46
N GLY A 102 10.55 1.68 -8.75
CA GLY A 102 10.54 2.27 -10.08
C GLY A 102 9.52 1.66 -11.01
N PHE A 103 8.48 1.01 -10.47
CA PHE A 103 7.34 0.59 -11.26
C PHE A 103 6.43 1.77 -11.60
N SER A 104 5.87 1.74 -12.81
CA SER A 104 4.88 2.74 -13.24
C SER A 104 3.49 2.33 -12.77
N CYS A 105 2.72 3.29 -12.31
CA CYS A 105 1.33 3.04 -11.94
C CYS A 105 0.49 2.75 -13.19
N SER A 106 -0.35 1.75 -13.09
CA SER A 106 -1.33 1.33 -14.09
C SER A 106 -2.46 0.59 -13.38
N GLN A 107 -3.54 0.30 -14.08
CA GLN A 107 -4.68 -0.43 -13.52
C GLN A 107 -4.29 -1.78 -12.87
N ASN A 108 -3.24 -2.42 -13.38
CA ASN A 108 -2.79 -3.72 -12.87
C ASN A 108 -2.02 -3.63 -11.55
N VAL A 109 -1.52 -2.46 -11.18
CA VAL A 109 -0.70 -2.26 -9.96
C VAL A 109 -1.31 -1.24 -8.98
N MET A 110 -2.58 -0.84 -9.20
CA MET A 110 -3.27 0.04 -8.26
C MET A 110 -3.30 -0.56 -6.85
N GLY A 111 -2.98 0.27 -5.88
CA GLY A 111 -2.90 -0.10 -4.47
C GLY A 111 -1.67 -0.93 -4.11
N GLU A 112 -0.80 -1.30 -5.04
CA GLU A 112 0.44 -2.00 -4.72
C GLU A 112 1.42 -1.07 -4.00
N THR A 113 2.09 -1.63 -3.00
CA THR A 113 3.18 -0.98 -2.28
C THR A 113 4.42 -1.83 -2.39
N LYS A 114 5.55 -1.21 -2.70
CA LYS A 114 6.87 -1.83 -2.69
C LYS A 114 7.79 -1.12 -1.72
N VAL A 115 8.64 -1.90 -1.08
CA VAL A 115 9.61 -1.43 -0.09
C VAL A 115 10.98 -1.96 -0.45
N GLU A 116 11.94 -1.08 -0.55
CA GLU A 116 13.32 -1.41 -0.94
C GLU A 116 14.31 -0.48 -0.25
N ASN A 117 15.49 -1.02 0.11
CA ASN A 117 16.62 -0.18 0.48
C ASN A 117 17.37 0.24 -0.80
N LYS A 118 17.55 1.52 -0.98
CA LYS A 118 18.36 2.09 -2.06
C LYS A 118 19.19 3.25 -1.54
N ASN A 119 20.51 3.19 -1.69
CA ASN A 119 21.45 4.22 -1.23
C ASN A 119 21.35 4.54 0.27
N ASN A 120 21.22 3.52 1.13
CA ASN A 120 21.01 3.66 2.57
C ASN A 120 19.73 4.44 2.94
N GLU A 121 18.76 4.46 2.06
CA GLU A 121 17.41 4.97 2.34
C GLU A 121 16.41 3.83 2.15
N LEU A 122 15.55 3.62 3.13
CA LEU A 122 14.38 2.77 2.94
C LEU A 122 13.34 3.56 2.14
N GLN A 123 13.09 3.13 0.92
CA GLN A 123 12.11 3.76 0.04
C GLN A 123 10.83 2.94 0.02
N ILE A 124 9.70 3.63 0.22
CA ILE A 124 8.36 3.06 0.19
C ILE A 124 7.63 3.71 -0.98
N GLN A 125 7.22 2.92 -1.96
CA GLN A 125 6.47 3.38 -3.13
C GLN A 125 5.10 2.72 -3.16
N THR A 126 4.04 3.52 -3.37
CA THR A 126 2.65 3.03 -3.44
C THR A 126 1.92 3.68 -4.61
N CYS A 127 1.36 2.87 -5.50
CA CYS A 127 0.41 3.34 -6.51
C CYS A 127 -0.96 3.52 -5.87
N ILE A 128 -1.38 4.76 -5.69
CA ILE A 128 -2.68 5.06 -5.07
C ILE A 128 -3.84 5.04 -6.07
N ASP A 129 -3.54 5.20 -7.34
CA ASP A 129 -4.41 4.94 -8.49
C ASP A 129 -3.58 4.50 -9.70
N ASP A 130 -4.12 4.57 -10.91
CA ASP A 130 -3.46 4.15 -12.15
C ASP A 130 -2.41 5.16 -12.68
N THR A 131 -2.31 6.35 -12.07
CA THR A 131 -1.43 7.43 -12.52
C THR A 131 -0.54 8.00 -11.42
N GLU A 132 -0.97 7.94 -10.15
CA GLU A 132 -0.32 8.62 -9.04
C GLU A 132 0.52 7.65 -8.19
N LEU A 133 1.84 7.86 -8.18
CA LEU A 133 2.81 7.16 -7.35
C LEU A 133 3.23 8.01 -6.16
N LEU A 134 2.98 7.53 -4.95
CA LEU A 134 3.56 8.10 -3.75
C LEU A 134 4.91 7.45 -3.48
N THR A 135 5.89 8.28 -3.14
CA THR A 135 7.23 7.83 -2.71
C THR A 135 7.61 8.50 -1.41
N PHE A 136 8.06 7.72 -0.46
CA PHE A 136 8.64 8.21 0.80
C PHE A 136 9.99 7.55 1.05
N LYS A 137 10.92 8.29 1.67
CA LYS A 137 12.28 7.85 1.95
C LYS A 137 12.59 8.03 3.43
N ILE A 138 13.10 6.99 4.06
CA ILE A 138 13.55 6.99 5.46
C ILE A 138 15.05 6.74 5.44
N PRO A 139 15.89 7.66 5.95
CA PRO A 139 17.32 7.43 6.10
C PRO A 139 17.56 6.22 7.02
N ILE A 140 18.53 5.38 6.67
CA ILE A 140 18.99 4.26 7.50
C ILE A 140 20.34 4.67 8.09
N GLU A 141 20.37 4.89 9.40
CA GLU A 141 21.54 5.26 10.18
C GLU A 141 22.23 4.04 10.79
#